data_ae6c98ad2de01dabf0769f2096220c0b
#
_entry.id   ae6c98ad2de01dabf0769f2096220c0b
#
_cell.length_a   1.000
_cell.length_b   1.000
_cell.length_c   1.000
_cell.angle_alpha   90.00
_cell.angle_beta   90.00
_cell.angle_gamma   90.00
#
_symmetry.space_group_name_H-M   'P 1'
#
loop_
_entity.id
_entity.type
_entity.pdbx_description
1 polymer ?
#
loop_
_entity_poly.entity_id
_entity_poly.type
_entity_poly.pdbx_seq_one_letter_code
_entity_poly.pdbx_strand_id
1 'polypeptide(L)'
;MKKGIVLALAITVSLVLSGVSFAEGGPGATPQKLESLNYPSKGIELVIPYAAGGAMDSTGRIFAKYAEKYTGQSISINNISGGSGFEGAKYLMTTNTDGYTLFLSDPGPGFVRTGANQVPFDFEVAMVPAARINVDSRLIAVSTEHSPFKTPQEFIDYAKAHPGELKIGTPGEYTDGGMAVELLKRAGLDLSAVACNGSGAVREQVLSGALDGGALTVSDVYKLLPDGKLMVVGVLSEEKVEAIPDAPTFKELGYDAVWSTSRGISLRAGTDARILWYWAGLAEQIAKDPEYQKELAELGLKPSYMAAEEYSQEVHGIFKTIQDILK
;
A
#
# COMPACT_ATOMS: atom_id res chain seq x y z
N MET A 1 29.82 15.61 -31.86
CA MET A 1 29.51 14.18 -31.80
C MET A 1 30.38 13.52 -30.73
N LYS A 2 29.91 13.39 -29.53
CA LYS A 2 30.52 12.55 -28.47
C LYS A 2 29.39 11.70 -27.89
N LYS A 3 29.41 10.41 -28.24
CA LYS A 3 28.52 9.42 -27.69
C LYS A 3 29.01 9.10 -26.27
N GLY A 4 28.29 9.58 -25.27
CA GLY A 4 28.47 9.14 -23.89
C GLY A 4 27.86 7.74 -23.74
N ILE A 5 28.69 6.77 -23.45
CA ILE A 5 28.29 5.42 -23.08
C ILE A 5 27.72 5.51 -21.65
N VAL A 6 26.43 5.39 -21.52
CA VAL A 6 25.78 5.15 -20.21
C VAL A 6 26.02 3.68 -19.88
N LEU A 7 26.97 3.44 -19.00
CA LEU A 7 27.24 2.13 -18.43
C LEU A 7 26.13 1.84 -17.42
N ALA A 8 25.11 1.07 -17.85
CA ALA A 8 24.13 0.51 -16.94
C ALA A 8 24.85 -0.49 -16.04
N LEU A 9 25.14 -0.08 -14.80
CA LEU A 9 25.62 -0.97 -13.77
C LEU A 9 24.43 -1.81 -13.29
N ALA A 10 24.20 -2.93 -13.97
CA ALA A 10 23.36 -3.99 -13.43
C ALA A 10 24.09 -4.51 -12.18
N ILE A 11 23.64 -4.07 -11.00
CA ILE A 11 24.03 -4.68 -9.73
C ILE A 11 23.32 -6.03 -9.68
N THR A 12 23.92 -7.03 -10.33
CA THR A 12 23.68 -8.41 -9.97
C THR A 12 24.20 -8.57 -8.54
N VAL A 13 23.28 -8.59 -7.58
CA VAL A 13 23.56 -9.09 -6.23
C VAL A 13 23.82 -10.59 -6.39
N SER A 14 25.00 -10.92 -6.85
CA SER A 14 25.55 -12.28 -6.72
C SER A 14 25.78 -12.48 -5.23
N LEU A 15 24.85 -13.19 -4.57
CA LEU A 15 25.09 -13.76 -3.25
C LEU A 15 26.35 -14.62 -3.36
N VAL A 16 27.48 -14.09 -2.93
CA VAL A 16 28.64 -14.90 -2.60
C VAL A 16 28.27 -15.67 -1.34
N LEU A 17 27.77 -16.89 -1.54
CA LEU A 17 27.58 -17.91 -0.53
C LEU A 17 28.95 -18.37 -0.06
N SER A 18 29.65 -17.55 0.71
CA SER A 18 30.85 -17.97 1.43
C SER A 18 30.55 -17.93 2.93
N GLY A 19 30.16 -19.10 3.48
CA GLY A 19 30.48 -19.47 4.86
C GLY A 19 29.76 -18.75 5.99
N VAL A 20 28.54 -18.21 5.79
CA VAL A 20 27.70 -17.77 6.91
C VAL A 20 26.83 -18.95 7.33
N SER A 21 27.12 -19.51 8.49
CA SER A 21 26.28 -20.50 9.15
C SER A 21 24.87 -19.89 9.36
N PHE A 22 23.86 -20.46 8.70
CA PHE A 22 22.45 -20.03 8.77
C PHE A 22 21.79 -20.36 10.13
N ALA A 23 22.50 -20.28 11.23
CA ALA A 23 21.97 -20.49 12.57
C ALA A 23 21.22 -19.25 13.11
N GLU A 24 21.41 -18.07 12.52
CA GLU A 24 20.75 -16.83 12.93
C GLU A 24 19.97 -16.23 11.74
N GLY A 25 18.69 -16.63 11.57
CA GLY A 25 17.71 -15.90 10.78
C GLY A 25 17.71 -16.13 9.27
N GLY A 26 17.68 -17.39 8.80
CA GLY A 26 17.32 -17.72 7.40
C GLY A 26 15.80 -17.76 7.20
N PRO A 27 15.31 -17.82 5.95
CA PRO A 27 13.87 -17.90 5.66
C PRO A 27 13.21 -19.04 6.44
N GLY A 28 12.18 -18.72 7.26
CA GLY A 28 11.43 -19.68 8.06
C GLY A 28 11.93 -19.90 9.50
N ALA A 29 12.98 -19.22 9.95
CA ALA A 29 13.36 -19.24 11.36
C ALA A 29 12.42 -18.35 12.17
N THR A 30 11.96 -18.84 13.32
CA THR A 30 11.25 -18.00 14.30
C THR A 30 12.18 -16.83 14.65
N PRO A 31 11.74 -15.56 14.54
CA PRO A 31 12.59 -14.42 14.77
C PRO A 31 12.98 -14.37 16.24
N GLN A 32 14.13 -14.92 16.56
CA GLN A 32 14.80 -14.73 17.84
C GLN A 32 15.60 -13.44 17.78
N LYS A 33 15.78 -12.82 18.95
CA LYS A 33 16.66 -11.67 19.08
C LYS A 33 18.00 -11.97 18.38
N LEU A 34 18.46 -11.05 17.53
CA LEU A 34 19.78 -11.17 16.91
C LEU A 34 20.84 -10.90 17.96
N GLU A 35 21.32 -11.95 18.63
CA GLU A 35 22.25 -11.84 19.75
C GLU A 35 23.54 -11.11 19.37
N SER A 36 24.08 -11.37 18.17
CA SER A 36 25.27 -10.71 17.64
C SER A 36 25.14 -9.18 17.48
N LEU A 37 23.91 -8.67 17.32
CA LEU A 37 23.61 -7.24 17.20
C LEU A 37 22.92 -6.69 18.45
N ASN A 38 22.58 -7.53 19.43
CA ASN A 38 21.69 -7.17 20.52
C ASN A 38 20.39 -6.47 20.04
N TYR A 39 19.80 -6.98 18.96
CA TYR A 39 18.65 -6.39 18.27
C TYR A 39 17.42 -7.32 18.30
N PRO A 40 16.20 -6.79 18.56
CA PRO A 40 15.95 -5.44 19.07
C PRO A 40 16.18 -5.34 20.59
N SER A 41 16.63 -4.18 21.09
CA SER A 41 16.92 -3.94 22.53
C SER A 41 16.28 -2.65 23.07
N LYS A 42 15.58 -1.91 22.23
CA LYS A 42 14.87 -0.67 22.58
C LYS A 42 13.58 -0.54 21.74
N GLY A 43 12.75 0.44 22.09
CA GLY A 43 11.54 0.76 21.33
C GLY A 43 11.82 1.07 19.85
N ILE A 44 10.88 0.72 19.01
CA ILE A 44 10.93 0.82 17.55
C ILE A 44 9.87 1.81 17.10
N GLU A 45 10.16 2.60 16.10
CA GLU A 45 9.22 3.51 15.47
C GLU A 45 8.68 2.89 14.18
N LEU A 46 7.36 2.90 13.98
CA LEU A 46 6.73 2.59 12.71
C LEU A 46 6.17 3.89 12.10
N VAL A 47 6.81 4.36 11.06
CA VAL A 47 6.35 5.51 10.28
C VAL A 47 5.23 5.08 9.35
N ILE A 48 4.08 5.73 9.47
CA ILE A 48 2.93 5.57 8.57
C ILE A 48 2.81 6.86 7.76
N PRO A 49 3.01 6.82 6.42
CA PRO A 49 3.11 8.04 5.60
C PRO A 49 1.76 8.71 5.27
N TYR A 50 0.74 8.43 6.07
CA TYR A 50 -0.62 8.94 5.89
C TYR A 50 -1.23 9.35 7.23
N ALA A 51 -2.30 10.16 7.16
CA ALA A 51 -3.05 10.59 8.33
C ALA A 51 -3.66 9.40 9.10
N ALA A 52 -3.79 9.56 10.41
CA ALA A 52 -4.45 8.60 11.27
C ALA A 52 -5.92 8.37 10.86
N GLY A 53 -6.45 7.17 11.11
CA GLY A 53 -7.84 6.79 10.85
C GLY A 53 -8.14 6.32 9.42
N GLY A 54 -7.15 6.27 8.53
CA GLY A 54 -7.26 5.65 7.22
C GLY A 54 -6.86 4.17 7.21
N ALA A 55 -7.01 3.51 6.06
CA ALA A 55 -6.70 2.09 5.88
C ALA A 55 -5.23 1.74 6.20
N MET A 56 -4.28 2.61 5.81
CA MET A 56 -2.86 2.42 6.13
C MET A 56 -2.62 2.47 7.64
N ASP A 57 -3.23 3.43 8.34
CA ASP A 57 -3.10 3.57 9.80
C ASP A 57 -3.67 2.35 10.53
N SER A 58 -4.87 1.90 10.14
CA SER A 58 -5.51 0.73 10.75
C SER A 58 -4.67 -0.54 10.56
N THR A 59 -4.17 -0.78 9.36
CA THR A 59 -3.30 -1.92 9.05
C THR A 59 -1.97 -1.85 9.82
N GLY A 60 -1.35 -0.68 9.85
CA GLY A 60 -0.09 -0.46 10.56
C GLY A 60 -0.20 -0.67 12.06
N ARG A 61 -1.32 -0.23 12.68
CA ARG A 61 -1.58 -0.43 14.11
C ARG A 61 -1.80 -1.90 14.47
N ILE A 62 -2.53 -2.64 13.62
CA ILE A 62 -2.68 -4.09 13.82
C ILE A 62 -1.32 -4.76 13.71
N PHE A 63 -0.53 -4.48 12.68
CA PHE A 63 0.83 -5.04 12.55
C PHE A 63 1.71 -4.70 13.76
N ALA A 64 1.73 -3.42 14.19
CA ALA A 64 2.53 -2.96 15.33
C ALA A 64 2.19 -3.72 16.62
N LYS A 65 0.90 -3.93 16.93
CA LYS A 65 0.43 -4.70 18.08
C LYS A 65 1.05 -6.11 18.14
N TYR A 66 1.08 -6.80 17.01
CA TYR A 66 1.66 -8.15 16.93
C TYR A 66 3.18 -8.13 16.88
N ALA A 67 3.78 -7.10 16.27
CA ALA A 67 5.21 -6.89 16.34
C ALA A 67 5.68 -6.64 17.79
N GLU A 68 4.94 -5.87 18.59
CA GLU A 68 5.21 -5.73 20.05
C GLU A 68 5.13 -7.07 20.78
N LYS A 69 4.06 -7.86 20.51
CA LYS A 69 3.86 -9.19 21.11
C LYS A 69 5.06 -10.10 20.89
N TYR A 70 5.63 -10.11 19.69
CA TYR A 70 6.69 -11.04 19.33
C TYR A 70 8.11 -10.51 19.59
N THR A 71 8.32 -9.20 19.53
CA THR A 71 9.63 -8.60 19.81
C THR A 71 9.88 -8.34 21.29
N GLY A 72 8.80 -8.19 22.07
CA GLY A 72 8.87 -7.70 23.44
C GLY A 72 9.30 -6.24 23.57
N GLN A 73 9.35 -5.51 22.46
CA GLN A 73 9.70 -4.09 22.40
C GLN A 73 8.47 -3.27 22.01
N SER A 74 8.35 -2.05 22.53
CA SER A 74 7.28 -1.13 22.13
C SER A 74 7.42 -0.70 20.67
N ILE A 75 6.32 -0.64 19.94
CA ILE A 75 6.26 -0.10 18.58
C ILE A 75 5.44 1.20 18.58
N SER A 76 6.12 2.33 18.53
CA SER A 76 5.46 3.63 18.47
C SER A 76 5.01 3.94 17.04
N ILE A 77 3.76 4.39 16.88
CA ILE A 77 3.24 4.82 15.59
C ILE A 77 3.51 6.31 15.40
N ASN A 78 4.11 6.64 14.24
CA ASN A 78 4.34 8.02 13.83
C ASN A 78 3.66 8.26 12.47
N ASN A 79 2.50 8.94 12.49
CA ASN A 79 1.77 9.32 11.29
C ASN A 79 2.37 10.61 10.71
N ILE A 80 3.08 10.50 9.59
CA ILE A 80 3.69 11.64 8.89
C ILE A 80 3.01 11.77 7.52
N SER A 81 1.90 12.48 7.48
CA SER A 81 1.12 12.71 6.26
C SER A 81 1.67 13.89 5.45
N GLY A 82 1.43 13.85 4.16
CA GLY A 82 1.75 14.94 3.24
C GLY A 82 2.42 14.45 1.95
N GLY A 83 2.13 15.16 0.86
CA GLY A 83 2.72 14.87 -0.42
C GLY A 83 2.48 13.44 -0.93
N SER A 84 1.32 12.84 -0.63
CA SER A 84 1.01 11.44 -1.00
C SER A 84 2.04 10.43 -0.46
N GLY A 85 2.42 10.59 0.81
CA GLY A 85 3.41 9.73 1.49
C GLY A 85 4.85 10.23 1.44
N PHE A 86 5.12 11.27 0.65
CA PHE A 86 6.48 11.80 0.45
C PHE A 86 7.13 12.32 1.75
N GLU A 87 6.39 13.05 2.59
CA GLU A 87 6.96 13.62 3.82
C GLU A 87 7.38 12.52 4.81
N GLY A 88 6.61 11.43 4.90
CA GLY A 88 6.99 10.25 5.69
C GLY A 88 8.25 9.57 5.17
N ALA A 89 8.36 9.38 3.84
CA ALA A 89 9.54 8.80 3.22
C ALA A 89 10.77 9.69 3.38
N LYS A 90 10.61 11.01 3.24
CA LYS A 90 11.67 11.98 3.49
C LYS A 90 12.17 11.94 4.95
N TYR A 91 11.24 11.80 5.91
CA TYR A 91 11.61 11.60 7.31
C TYR A 91 12.47 10.33 7.49
N LEU A 92 12.06 9.18 6.91
CA LEU A 92 12.84 7.95 6.95
C LEU A 92 14.29 8.18 6.47
N MET A 93 14.50 9.01 5.45
CA MET A 93 15.85 9.31 4.95
C MET A 93 16.71 10.11 5.93
N THR A 94 16.14 10.68 6.97
CA THR A 94 16.89 11.38 8.04
C THR A 94 17.22 10.48 9.22
N THR A 95 16.61 9.30 9.33
CA THR A 95 16.81 8.37 10.46
C THR A 95 18.10 7.55 10.32
N ASN A 96 18.48 6.83 11.39
CA ASN A 96 19.62 5.92 11.35
C ASN A 96 19.30 4.65 10.55
N THR A 97 20.34 3.96 10.09
CA THR A 97 20.23 2.63 9.44
C THR A 97 20.38 1.48 10.45
N ASP A 98 19.95 1.71 11.70
CA ASP A 98 20.07 0.76 12.82
C ASP A 98 18.86 -0.17 12.97
N GLY A 99 17.87 -0.04 12.08
CA GLY A 99 16.67 -0.88 12.04
C GLY A 99 15.59 -0.51 13.06
N TYR A 100 15.75 0.58 13.83
CA TYR A 100 14.75 1.01 14.81
C TYR A 100 13.69 1.99 14.26
N THR A 101 13.79 2.34 12.99
CA THR A 101 12.72 3.04 12.26
C THR A 101 12.27 2.18 11.10
N LEU A 102 11.04 1.73 11.16
CA LEU A 102 10.34 1.01 10.10
C LEU A 102 9.46 1.98 9.32
N PHE A 103 9.20 1.63 8.08
CA PHE A 103 8.28 2.38 7.23
C PHE A 103 7.19 1.46 6.71
N LEU A 104 5.94 1.82 6.95
CA LEU A 104 4.82 1.13 6.32
C LEU A 104 4.70 1.64 4.88
N SER A 105 5.27 0.88 3.95
CA SER A 105 5.31 1.25 2.55
C SER A 105 4.06 0.82 1.80
N ASP A 106 3.65 1.68 0.87
CA ASP A 106 2.87 1.32 -0.28
C ASP A 106 3.64 1.82 -1.52
N PRO A 107 4.04 0.94 -2.43
CA PRO A 107 5.01 1.29 -3.48
C PRO A 107 4.46 2.27 -4.54
N GLY A 108 3.16 2.41 -4.67
CA GLY A 108 2.55 3.18 -5.74
C GLY A 108 2.86 4.68 -5.72
N PRO A 109 2.48 5.43 -4.66
CA PRO A 109 2.54 6.90 -4.67
C PRO A 109 3.95 7.48 -4.74
N GLY A 110 4.89 6.88 -4.02
CA GLY A 110 6.27 7.32 -4.00
C GLY A 110 6.92 7.22 -5.38
N PHE A 111 6.65 6.14 -6.09
CA PHE A 111 7.22 5.88 -7.42
C PHE A 111 6.65 6.80 -8.49
N VAL A 112 5.39 7.16 -8.41
CA VAL A 112 4.78 8.13 -9.32
C VAL A 112 5.50 9.46 -9.23
N ARG A 113 5.82 9.92 -8.02
CA ARG A 113 6.55 11.18 -7.83
C ARG A 113 7.99 11.11 -8.32
N THR A 114 8.69 10.00 -8.10
CA THR A 114 10.04 9.78 -8.62
C THR A 114 10.03 9.83 -10.15
N GLY A 115 9.09 9.13 -10.77
CA GLY A 115 8.90 9.14 -12.22
C GLY A 115 8.63 10.53 -12.79
N ALA A 116 7.96 11.40 -12.04
CA ALA A 116 7.70 12.79 -12.41
C ALA A 116 8.89 13.75 -12.14
N ASN A 117 10.05 13.25 -11.71
CA ASN A 117 11.25 14.04 -11.33
C ASN A 117 10.97 15.11 -10.24
N GLN A 118 10.02 14.87 -9.38
CA GLN A 118 9.59 15.84 -8.36
C GLN A 118 10.22 15.60 -6.99
N VAL A 119 11.06 14.56 -6.85
CA VAL A 119 11.67 14.19 -5.56
C VAL A 119 13.19 14.16 -5.65
N PRO A 120 13.91 14.51 -4.55
CA PRO A 120 15.38 14.58 -4.54
C PRO A 120 16.06 13.22 -4.37
N PHE A 121 15.33 12.12 -4.26
CA PHE A 121 15.87 10.77 -4.10
C PHE A 121 14.98 9.73 -4.79
N ASP A 122 15.59 8.62 -5.14
CA ASP A 122 14.92 7.49 -5.77
C ASP A 122 14.40 6.52 -4.67
N PHE A 123 13.09 6.35 -4.59
CA PHE A 123 12.46 5.48 -3.60
C PHE A 123 12.88 4.01 -3.75
N GLU A 124 13.12 3.56 -4.98
CA GLU A 124 13.47 2.16 -5.26
C GLU A 124 14.84 1.78 -4.66
N VAL A 125 15.76 2.75 -4.60
CA VAL A 125 17.09 2.53 -4.02
C VAL A 125 17.23 3.04 -2.58
N ALA A 126 16.35 3.94 -2.15
CA ALA A 126 16.42 4.58 -0.85
C ALA A 126 15.77 3.74 0.27
N MET A 127 14.83 2.86 -0.08
CA MET A 127 14.14 1.98 0.84
C MET A 127 14.29 0.52 0.42
N VAL A 128 14.51 -0.36 1.40
CA VAL A 128 14.63 -1.80 1.17
C VAL A 128 13.41 -2.50 1.74
N PRO A 129 12.57 -3.13 0.91
CA PRO A 129 11.42 -3.90 1.37
C PRO A 129 11.88 -5.12 2.20
N ALA A 130 11.31 -5.28 3.40
CA ALA A 130 11.53 -6.46 4.24
C ALA A 130 10.48 -7.53 4.00
N ALA A 131 9.21 -7.13 3.90
CA ALA A 131 8.11 -8.04 3.61
C ALA A 131 6.88 -7.27 3.15
N ARG A 132 6.07 -7.89 2.29
CA ARG A 132 4.67 -7.51 2.12
C ARG A 132 3.86 -8.10 3.26
N ILE A 133 2.96 -7.34 3.84
CA ILE A 133 2.10 -7.82 4.94
C ILE A 133 0.66 -8.07 4.50
N ASN A 134 0.13 -7.25 3.59
CA ASN A 134 -1.18 -7.47 2.97
C ASN A 134 -1.34 -6.73 1.64
N VAL A 135 -2.38 -7.12 0.91
CA VAL A 135 -2.88 -6.44 -0.28
C VAL A 135 -4.32 -6.02 -0.02
N ASP A 136 -4.68 -4.85 -0.50
CA ASP A 136 -6.02 -4.28 -0.33
C ASP A 136 -6.52 -3.75 -1.68
N SER A 137 -7.55 -4.40 -2.22
CA SER A 137 -8.06 -4.08 -3.54
C SER A 137 -8.70 -2.69 -3.57
N ARG A 138 -8.43 -1.93 -4.63
CA ARG A 138 -9.07 -0.65 -4.89
C ARG A 138 -10.48 -0.85 -5.40
N LEU A 139 -11.35 0.10 -5.10
CA LEU A 139 -12.74 0.12 -5.53
C LEU A 139 -13.23 1.56 -5.70
N ILE A 140 -14.33 1.71 -6.42
CA ILE A 140 -15.13 2.93 -6.41
C ILE A 140 -16.37 2.68 -5.56
N ALA A 141 -16.62 3.58 -4.60
CA ALA A 141 -17.83 3.56 -3.77
C ALA A 141 -18.55 4.91 -3.86
N VAL A 142 -19.87 4.86 -3.75
CA VAL A 142 -20.77 6.02 -3.76
C VAL A 142 -21.70 5.99 -2.54
N SER A 143 -22.20 7.15 -2.12
CA SER A 143 -23.20 7.24 -1.06
C SER A 143 -24.56 6.71 -1.57
N THR A 144 -25.24 5.86 -0.80
CA THR A 144 -26.60 5.42 -1.14
C THR A 144 -27.66 6.48 -0.87
N GLU A 145 -27.34 7.42 0.03
CA GLU A 145 -28.24 8.51 0.43
C GLU A 145 -28.19 9.67 -0.58
N HIS A 146 -26.97 10.08 -0.96
CA HIS A 146 -26.74 11.29 -1.77
C HIS A 146 -26.51 11.00 -3.26
N SER A 147 -26.12 9.78 -3.63
CA SER A 147 -25.97 9.40 -5.03
C SER A 147 -27.33 9.17 -5.70
N PRO A 148 -27.53 9.63 -6.94
CA PRO A 148 -28.72 9.30 -7.71
C PRO A 148 -28.73 7.84 -8.18
N PHE A 149 -27.58 7.17 -8.17
CA PHE A 149 -27.41 5.80 -8.66
C PHE A 149 -27.84 4.77 -7.62
N LYS A 150 -28.60 3.77 -8.03
CA LYS A 150 -29.07 2.68 -7.18
C LYS A 150 -28.39 1.35 -7.49
N THR A 151 -27.72 1.29 -8.63
CA THR A 151 -26.97 0.11 -9.09
C THR A 151 -25.61 0.53 -9.66
N PRO A 152 -24.59 -0.38 -9.65
CA PRO A 152 -23.34 -0.15 -10.36
C PRO A 152 -23.53 0.21 -11.83
N GLN A 153 -24.48 -0.44 -12.51
CA GLN A 153 -24.73 -0.20 -13.92
C GLN A 153 -25.24 1.23 -14.20
N GLU A 154 -26.13 1.78 -13.35
CA GLU A 154 -26.59 3.16 -13.48
C GLU A 154 -25.46 4.17 -13.36
N PHE A 155 -24.49 3.93 -12.43
CA PHE A 155 -23.29 4.76 -12.34
C PHE A 155 -22.47 4.70 -13.63
N ILE A 156 -22.24 3.50 -14.16
CA ILE A 156 -21.48 3.28 -15.39
C ILE A 156 -22.15 3.95 -16.59
N ASP A 157 -23.46 3.80 -16.73
CA ASP A 157 -24.21 4.37 -17.86
C ASP A 157 -24.18 5.90 -17.81
N TYR A 158 -24.30 6.47 -16.62
CA TYR A 158 -24.16 7.91 -16.43
C TYR A 158 -22.75 8.40 -16.78
N ALA A 159 -21.71 7.73 -16.24
CA ALA A 159 -20.31 8.11 -16.52
C ALA A 159 -19.96 8.05 -18.01
N LYS A 160 -20.55 7.09 -18.77
CA LYS A 160 -20.40 7.03 -20.23
C LYS A 160 -21.09 8.18 -20.95
N ALA A 161 -22.28 8.57 -20.49
CA ALA A 161 -23.06 9.66 -21.10
C ALA A 161 -22.47 11.04 -20.76
N HIS A 162 -21.74 11.15 -19.63
CA HIS A 162 -21.20 12.38 -19.07
C HIS A 162 -19.72 12.25 -18.71
N PRO A 163 -18.80 12.09 -19.70
CA PRO A 163 -17.39 11.89 -19.46
C PRO A 163 -16.76 13.01 -18.64
N GLY A 164 -16.04 12.69 -17.59
CA GLY A 164 -15.33 13.64 -16.73
C GLY A 164 -16.19 14.46 -15.78
N GLU A 165 -17.51 14.28 -15.73
CA GLU A 165 -18.39 15.02 -14.82
C GLU A 165 -18.36 14.47 -13.38
N LEU A 166 -18.28 13.15 -13.20
CA LEU A 166 -18.31 12.53 -11.88
C LEU A 166 -17.00 12.77 -11.12
N LYS A 167 -17.11 13.43 -9.97
CA LYS A 167 -16.00 13.78 -9.09
C LYS A 167 -15.71 12.64 -8.11
N ILE A 168 -14.59 11.99 -8.31
CA ILE A 168 -14.15 10.84 -7.51
C ILE A 168 -13.01 11.27 -6.59
N GLY A 169 -13.27 11.27 -5.29
CA GLY A 169 -12.27 11.56 -4.27
C GLY A 169 -11.12 10.53 -4.29
N THR A 170 -9.89 11.01 -4.19
CA THR A 170 -8.71 10.17 -4.05
C THR A 170 -7.96 10.55 -2.76
N PRO A 171 -7.25 9.64 -2.07
CA PRO A 171 -6.54 9.97 -0.83
C PRO A 171 -5.39 10.97 -1.00
N GLY A 172 -5.10 11.43 -2.20
CA GLY A 172 -4.09 12.38 -2.60
C GLY A 172 -3.87 12.35 -4.10
N GLU A 173 -3.15 13.33 -4.63
CA GLU A 173 -2.96 13.50 -6.08
C GLU A 173 -2.21 12.31 -6.72
N TYR A 174 -1.13 11.85 -6.05
CA TYR A 174 -0.28 10.78 -6.57
C TYR A 174 -0.40 9.52 -5.69
N THR A 175 -1.62 9.04 -5.48
CA THR A 175 -1.89 7.84 -4.68
C THR A 175 -2.42 6.70 -5.55
N ASP A 176 -2.46 5.49 -4.98
CA ASP A 176 -3.12 4.34 -5.62
C ASP A 176 -4.58 4.62 -5.97
N GLY A 177 -5.26 5.50 -5.21
CA GLY A 177 -6.61 5.96 -5.55
C GLY A 177 -6.63 6.77 -6.85
N GLY A 178 -5.64 7.66 -7.04
CA GLY A 178 -5.47 8.41 -8.29
C GLY A 178 -5.14 7.48 -9.46
N MET A 179 -4.28 6.49 -9.24
CA MET A 179 -3.97 5.47 -10.25
C MET A 179 -5.18 4.65 -10.65
N ALA A 180 -6.03 4.27 -9.69
CA ALA A 180 -7.27 3.55 -9.98
C ALA A 180 -8.19 4.36 -10.91
N VAL A 181 -8.35 5.65 -10.65
CA VAL A 181 -9.15 6.55 -11.52
C VAL A 181 -8.52 6.67 -12.92
N GLU A 182 -7.20 6.83 -13.01
CA GLU A 182 -6.48 6.91 -14.29
C GLU A 182 -6.60 5.62 -15.11
N LEU A 183 -6.50 4.45 -14.47
CA LEU A 183 -6.69 3.17 -15.14
C LEU A 183 -8.12 2.99 -15.68
N LEU A 184 -9.12 3.40 -14.91
CA LEU A 184 -10.51 3.38 -15.36
C LEU A 184 -10.72 4.31 -16.56
N LYS A 185 -10.12 5.50 -16.53
CA LYS A 185 -10.15 6.44 -17.67
C LYS A 185 -9.53 5.83 -18.91
N ARG A 186 -8.39 5.18 -18.82
CA ARG A 186 -7.72 4.46 -19.93
C ARG A 186 -8.56 3.31 -20.45
N ALA A 187 -9.26 2.63 -19.55
CA ALA A 187 -10.21 1.59 -19.92
C ALA A 187 -11.53 2.12 -20.53
N GLY A 188 -11.67 3.45 -20.66
CA GLY A 188 -12.82 4.09 -21.31
C GLY A 188 -13.92 4.59 -20.37
N LEU A 189 -13.65 4.64 -19.05
CA LEU A 189 -14.54 5.21 -18.04
C LEU A 189 -13.95 6.52 -17.51
N ASP A 190 -14.24 7.64 -18.16
CA ASP A 190 -13.67 8.96 -17.84
C ASP A 190 -14.31 9.54 -16.57
N LEU A 191 -13.54 9.52 -15.47
CA LEU A 191 -13.91 10.03 -14.16
C LEU A 191 -12.95 11.18 -13.77
N SER A 192 -13.43 12.15 -13.01
CA SER A 192 -12.64 13.29 -12.55
C SER A 192 -12.08 13.06 -11.15
N ALA A 193 -10.77 12.90 -11.02
CA ALA A 193 -10.12 12.72 -9.72
C ALA A 193 -10.07 14.02 -8.92
N VAL A 194 -10.43 13.97 -7.63
CA VAL A 194 -10.35 15.07 -6.67
C VAL A 194 -9.46 14.64 -5.48
N ALA A 195 -8.32 15.28 -5.33
CA ALA A 195 -7.40 14.96 -4.25
C ALA A 195 -7.92 15.44 -2.88
N CYS A 196 -7.95 14.52 -1.91
CA CYS A 196 -8.30 14.77 -0.52
C CYS A 196 -7.10 14.50 0.40
N ASN A 197 -7.25 14.83 1.69
CA ASN A 197 -6.22 14.54 2.68
C ASN A 197 -6.45 13.15 3.32
N GLY A 198 -6.14 12.10 2.56
CA GLY A 198 -6.29 10.71 3.00
C GLY A 198 -7.67 10.10 2.77
N SER A 199 -7.78 8.77 2.91
CA SER A 199 -9.02 8.03 2.65
C SER A 199 -10.14 8.33 3.65
N GLY A 200 -9.81 8.74 4.88
CA GLY A 200 -10.80 9.22 5.85
C GLY A 200 -11.59 10.43 5.33
N ALA A 201 -10.87 11.44 4.80
CA ALA A 201 -11.49 12.62 4.22
C ALA A 201 -12.31 12.30 2.95
N VAL A 202 -11.83 11.37 2.12
CA VAL A 202 -12.61 10.87 0.96
C VAL A 202 -13.94 10.28 1.44
N ARG A 203 -13.91 9.40 2.43
CA ARG A 203 -15.09 8.74 2.99
C ARG A 203 -16.12 9.76 3.50
N GLU A 204 -15.67 10.73 4.28
CA GLU A 204 -16.54 11.79 4.82
C GLU A 204 -17.21 12.60 3.71
N GLN A 205 -16.45 12.97 2.68
CA GLN A 205 -16.99 13.76 1.57
C GLN A 205 -17.95 12.94 0.68
N VAL A 206 -17.73 11.64 0.51
CA VAL A 206 -18.67 10.75 -0.18
C VAL A 206 -19.95 10.61 0.63
N LEU A 207 -19.84 10.32 1.94
CA LEU A 207 -20.99 10.14 2.82
C LEU A 207 -21.84 11.41 2.98
N SER A 208 -21.24 12.59 2.86
CA SER A 208 -21.96 13.88 2.90
C SER A 208 -22.48 14.34 1.54
N GLY A 209 -22.18 13.63 0.45
CA GLY A 209 -22.56 14.02 -0.91
C GLY A 209 -21.74 15.17 -1.50
N ALA A 210 -20.63 15.57 -0.87
CA ALA A 210 -19.72 16.58 -1.41
C ALA A 210 -18.91 16.07 -2.63
N LEU A 211 -18.77 14.75 -2.73
CA LEU A 211 -18.19 14.05 -3.87
C LEU A 211 -19.18 13.00 -4.40
N ASP A 212 -19.17 12.77 -5.71
CA ASP A 212 -20.04 11.79 -6.35
C ASP A 212 -19.62 10.34 -6.03
N GLY A 213 -18.34 10.13 -5.70
CA GLY A 213 -17.79 8.84 -5.28
C GLY A 213 -16.37 8.96 -4.75
N GLY A 214 -15.82 7.83 -4.32
CA GLY A 214 -14.46 7.74 -3.79
C GLY A 214 -13.70 6.53 -4.31
N ALA A 215 -12.43 6.74 -4.70
CA ALA A 215 -11.47 5.69 -4.98
C ALA A 215 -10.84 5.23 -3.66
N LEU A 216 -11.49 4.29 -3.02
CA LEU A 216 -11.18 3.75 -1.70
C LEU A 216 -10.61 2.33 -1.81
N THR A 217 -10.31 1.71 -0.68
CA THR A 217 -9.99 0.28 -0.60
C THR A 217 -11.12 -0.49 0.08
N VAL A 218 -11.07 -1.83 0.00
CA VAL A 218 -12.01 -2.69 0.73
C VAL A 218 -11.98 -2.35 2.20
N SER A 219 -10.81 -2.23 2.82
CA SER A 219 -10.69 -1.94 4.25
C SER A 219 -11.18 -0.54 4.65
N ASP A 220 -11.22 0.42 3.71
CA ASP A 220 -11.81 1.73 3.98
C ASP A 220 -13.33 1.69 4.15
N VAL A 221 -14.00 0.76 3.47
CA VAL A 221 -15.48 0.73 3.39
C VAL A 221 -16.11 -0.46 4.11
N TYR A 222 -15.39 -1.54 4.34
CA TYR A 222 -15.91 -2.84 4.80
C TYR A 222 -16.87 -2.73 6.00
N LYS A 223 -16.46 -2.00 7.04
CA LYS A 223 -17.28 -1.80 8.25
C LYS A 223 -18.51 -0.92 8.02
N LEU A 224 -18.58 -0.18 6.93
CA LEU A 224 -19.70 0.72 6.60
C LEU A 224 -20.71 0.08 5.64
N LEU A 225 -20.34 -1.00 4.96
CA LEU A 225 -21.23 -1.68 4.02
C LEU A 225 -22.48 -2.27 4.68
N PRO A 226 -22.39 -2.90 5.88
CA PRO A 226 -23.59 -3.42 6.56
C PRO A 226 -24.60 -2.34 6.95
N ASP A 227 -24.16 -1.09 7.13
CA ASP A 227 -25.05 0.04 7.42
C ASP A 227 -25.84 0.50 6.19
N GLY A 228 -25.53 -0.04 5.00
CA GLY A 228 -26.18 0.31 3.73
C GLY A 228 -25.93 1.74 3.28
N LYS A 229 -24.95 2.46 3.84
CA LYS A 229 -24.66 3.88 3.50
C LYS A 229 -23.80 4.05 2.28
N LEU A 230 -23.10 2.99 1.87
CA LEU A 230 -22.24 2.97 0.70
C LEU A 230 -22.63 1.83 -0.23
N MET A 231 -22.59 2.10 -1.52
CA MET A 231 -22.65 1.10 -2.58
C MET A 231 -21.29 1.02 -3.27
N VAL A 232 -20.76 -0.20 -3.41
CA VAL A 232 -19.57 -0.44 -4.22
C VAL A 232 -19.98 -0.51 -5.68
N VAL A 233 -19.45 0.40 -6.49
CA VAL A 233 -19.70 0.43 -7.96
C VAL A 233 -18.93 -0.71 -8.63
N GLY A 234 -17.67 -0.90 -8.25
CA GLY A 234 -16.83 -1.95 -8.78
C GLY A 234 -15.49 -2.02 -8.07
N VAL A 235 -14.91 -3.22 -8.04
CA VAL A 235 -13.59 -3.48 -7.48
C VAL A 235 -12.58 -3.63 -8.62
N LEU A 236 -11.40 -3.01 -8.48
CA LEU A 236 -10.30 -3.11 -9.43
C LEU A 236 -9.47 -4.37 -9.13
N SER A 237 -10.07 -5.54 -9.25
CA SER A 237 -9.43 -6.85 -9.02
C SER A 237 -9.70 -7.81 -10.17
N GLU A 238 -8.81 -8.81 -10.33
CA GLU A 238 -8.99 -9.87 -11.34
C GLU A 238 -10.26 -10.68 -11.08
N GLU A 239 -10.49 -10.98 -9.79
CA GLU A 239 -11.61 -11.80 -9.32
C GLU A 239 -12.35 -11.07 -8.21
N LYS A 240 -13.55 -11.54 -7.89
CA LYS A 240 -14.35 -11.02 -6.77
C LYS A 240 -13.60 -11.15 -5.44
N VAL A 241 -13.72 -10.13 -4.62
CA VAL A 241 -13.12 -10.11 -3.29
C VAL A 241 -14.05 -10.85 -2.31
N GLU A 242 -13.54 -11.90 -1.67
CA GLU A 242 -14.31 -12.78 -0.79
C GLU A 242 -15.02 -12.02 0.36
N ALA A 243 -14.40 -10.96 0.88
CA ALA A 243 -14.99 -10.15 1.95
C ALA A 243 -16.25 -9.36 1.50
N ILE A 244 -16.38 -9.08 0.20
CA ILE A 244 -17.48 -8.31 -0.40
C ILE A 244 -17.99 -9.01 -1.67
N PRO A 245 -18.50 -10.25 -1.59
CA PRO A 245 -18.77 -11.11 -2.75
C PRO A 245 -19.86 -10.58 -3.68
N ASP A 246 -20.74 -9.71 -3.17
CA ASP A 246 -21.81 -9.10 -3.96
C ASP A 246 -21.33 -7.93 -4.82
N ALA A 247 -20.15 -7.38 -4.53
CA ALA A 247 -19.57 -6.31 -5.32
C ALA A 247 -19.02 -6.85 -6.66
N PRO A 248 -19.39 -6.25 -7.81
CA PRO A 248 -18.80 -6.66 -9.09
C PRO A 248 -17.36 -6.20 -9.19
N THR A 249 -16.57 -6.87 -10.03
CA THR A 249 -15.28 -6.32 -10.49
C THR A 249 -15.51 -5.37 -11.66
N PHE A 250 -14.58 -4.43 -11.89
CA PHE A 250 -14.64 -3.61 -13.12
C PHE A 250 -14.49 -4.45 -14.39
N LYS A 251 -13.80 -5.61 -14.32
CA LYS A 251 -13.74 -6.57 -15.42
C LYS A 251 -15.10 -7.16 -15.76
N GLU A 252 -15.89 -7.55 -14.76
CA GLU A 252 -17.28 -8.00 -14.97
C GLU A 252 -18.15 -6.88 -15.57
N LEU A 253 -17.85 -5.61 -15.29
CA LEU A 253 -18.53 -4.44 -15.86
C LEU A 253 -17.99 -4.03 -17.25
N GLY A 254 -17.00 -4.75 -17.78
CA GLY A 254 -16.44 -4.53 -19.12
C GLY A 254 -15.22 -3.59 -19.17
N TYR A 255 -14.58 -3.31 -18.03
CA TYR A 255 -13.40 -2.45 -17.94
C TYR A 255 -12.19 -3.25 -17.47
N ASP A 256 -11.16 -3.35 -18.31
CA ASP A 256 -9.91 -4.02 -17.95
C ASP A 256 -9.03 -3.09 -17.09
N ALA A 257 -9.40 -2.96 -15.82
CA ALA A 257 -8.71 -2.15 -14.84
C ALA A 257 -8.54 -2.92 -13.54
N VAL A 258 -7.29 -3.23 -13.20
CA VAL A 258 -6.90 -3.94 -11.99
C VAL A 258 -5.88 -3.11 -11.24
N TRP A 259 -6.14 -2.81 -10.00
CA TRP A 259 -5.22 -2.09 -9.12
C TRP A 259 -5.49 -2.37 -7.65
N SER A 260 -4.44 -2.57 -6.88
CA SER A 260 -4.51 -2.77 -5.44
C SER A 260 -3.40 -2.02 -4.73
N THR A 261 -3.59 -1.75 -3.46
CA THR A 261 -2.54 -1.23 -2.58
C THR A 261 -1.80 -2.41 -1.96
N SER A 262 -0.54 -2.56 -2.32
CA SER A 262 0.37 -3.53 -1.71
C SER A 262 1.04 -2.88 -0.51
N ARG A 263 0.79 -3.39 0.70
CA ARG A 263 1.35 -2.81 1.94
C ARG A 263 2.45 -3.69 2.48
N GLY A 264 3.59 -3.08 2.78
CA GLY A 264 4.74 -3.80 3.30
C GLY A 264 5.52 -3.01 4.35
N ILE A 265 6.45 -3.71 4.97
CA ILE A 265 7.42 -3.12 5.88
C ILE A 265 8.72 -2.92 5.10
N SER A 266 9.22 -1.70 5.13
CA SER A 266 10.50 -1.34 4.53
C SER A 266 11.41 -0.68 5.55
N LEU A 267 12.71 -0.74 5.29
CA LEU A 267 13.75 -0.07 6.07
C LEU A 267 14.54 0.87 5.16
N ARG A 268 15.24 1.81 5.77
CA ARG A 268 16.17 2.68 5.05
C ARG A 268 17.29 1.86 4.44
N ALA A 269 17.68 2.16 3.22
CA ALA A 269 18.85 1.55 2.56
C ALA A 269 20.12 1.75 3.40
N GLY A 270 20.97 0.73 3.47
CA GLY A 270 22.15 0.69 4.33
C GLY A 270 21.90 0.05 5.70
N THR A 271 20.66 -0.35 6.03
CA THR A 271 20.38 -1.19 7.20
C THR A 271 21.03 -2.56 7.03
N ASP A 272 21.56 -3.14 8.12
CA ASP A 272 22.19 -4.46 8.11
C ASP A 272 21.20 -5.53 7.60
N ALA A 273 21.67 -6.36 6.68
CA ALA A 273 20.83 -7.38 6.05
C ALA A 273 20.21 -8.37 7.06
N ARG A 274 20.88 -8.63 8.19
CA ARG A 274 20.34 -9.50 9.24
C ARG A 274 19.09 -8.90 9.89
N ILE A 275 19.04 -7.58 10.04
CA ILE A 275 17.87 -6.85 10.56
C ILE A 275 16.73 -6.94 9.54
N LEU A 276 17.02 -6.83 8.24
CA LEU A 276 16.04 -7.01 7.19
C LEU A 276 15.41 -8.41 7.25
N TRP A 277 16.25 -9.46 7.35
CA TRP A 277 15.78 -10.85 7.50
C TRP A 277 14.99 -11.07 8.77
N TYR A 278 15.38 -10.42 9.88
CA TYR A 278 14.63 -10.46 11.13
C TYR A 278 13.20 -9.97 10.92
N TRP A 279 13.01 -8.82 10.28
CA TRP A 279 11.68 -8.27 10.03
C TRP A 279 10.88 -9.08 9.00
N ALA A 280 11.54 -9.66 8.01
CA ALA A 280 10.89 -10.58 7.07
C ALA A 280 10.34 -11.83 7.79
N GLY A 281 11.15 -12.48 8.63
CA GLY A 281 10.73 -13.65 9.41
C GLY A 281 9.66 -13.31 10.45
N LEU A 282 9.74 -12.12 11.08
CA LEU A 282 8.72 -11.65 12.01
C LEU A 282 7.39 -11.41 11.31
N ALA A 283 7.40 -10.77 10.14
CA ALA A 283 6.19 -10.55 9.35
C ALA A 283 5.54 -11.87 8.91
N GLU A 284 6.34 -12.87 8.56
CA GLU A 284 5.86 -14.22 8.25
C GLU A 284 5.18 -14.88 9.47
N GLN A 285 5.80 -14.77 10.64
CA GLN A 285 5.23 -15.30 11.88
C GLN A 285 3.91 -14.59 12.24
N ILE A 286 3.88 -13.25 12.15
CA ILE A 286 2.67 -12.45 12.38
C ILE A 286 1.56 -12.87 11.42
N ALA A 287 1.88 -13.05 10.13
CA ALA A 287 0.88 -13.47 9.14
C ALA A 287 0.23 -14.83 9.44
N LYS A 288 0.93 -15.70 10.18
CA LYS A 288 0.42 -17.02 10.62
C LYS A 288 -0.32 -16.98 11.95
N ASP A 289 -0.31 -15.86 12.68
CA ASP A 289 -1.00 -15.72 13.97
C ASP A 289 -2.53 -15.65 13.74
N PRO A 290 -3.33 -16.57 14.31
CA PRO A 290 -4.78 -16.60 14.11
C PRO A 290 -5.50 -15.34 14.61
N GLU A 291 -5.00 -14.69 15.67
CA GLU A 291 -5.59 -13.46 16.20
C GLU A 291 -5.31 -12.28 15.26
N TYR A 292 -4.10 -12.22 14.68
CA TYR A 292 -3.79 -11.24 13.64
C TYR A 292 -4.69 -11.41 12.41
N GLN A 293 -4.89 -12.65 11.95
CA GLN A 293 -5.77 -12.95 10.83
C GLN A 293 -7.21 -12.52 11.12
N LYS A 294 -7.69 -12.77 12.34
CA LYS A 294 -9.01 -12.36 12.79
C LYS A 294 -9.17 -10.84 12.78
N GLU A 295 -8.20 -10.09 13.32
CA GLU A 295 -8.25 -8.63 13.33
C GLU A 295 -8.20 -8.03 11.92
N LEU A 296 -7.41 -8.61 11.01
CA LEU A 296 -7.44 -8.20 9.60
C LEU A 296 -8.78 -8.49 8.94
N ALA A 297 -9.40 -9.65 9.25
CA ALA A 297 -10.70 -10.00 8.71
C ALA A 297 -11.80 -9.01 9.14
N GLU A 298 -11.68 -8.37 10.31
CA GLU A 298 -12.57 -7.28 10.72
C GLU A 298 -12.48 -6.02 9.83
N LEU A 299 -11.42 -5.92 9.02
CA LEU A 299 -11.26 -4.90 7.98
C LEU A 299 -11.58 -5.44 6.57
N GLY A 300 -12.08 -6.66 6.45
CA GLY A 300 -12.29 -7.34 5.16
C GLY A 300 -10.98 -7.75 4.47
N LEU A 301 -9.88 -7.85 5.23
CA LEU A 301 -8.55 -8.17 4.74
C LEU A 301 -8.12 -9.58 5.13
N LYS A 302 -7.20 -10.14 4.36
CA LYS A 302 -6.43 -11.34 4.70
C LYS A 302 -4.94 -11.00 4.71
N PRO A 303 -4.12 -11.71 5.53
CA PRO A 303 -2.69 -11.65 5.36
C PRO A 303 -2.31 -12.04 3.93
N SER A 304 -1.41 -11.29 3.33
CA SER A 304 -0.83 -11.59 2.03
C SER A 304 0.67 -11.43 2.12
N TYR A 305 1.29 -12.27 2.96
CA TYR A 305 2.73 -12.25 3.18
C TYR A 305 3.48 -12.57 1.88
N MET A 306 4.54 -11.82 1.66
CA MET A 306 5.52 -12.06 0.61
C MET A 306 6.89 -11.72 1.16
N ALA A 307 7.86 -12.59 0.93
CA ALA A 307 9.23 -12.41 1.40
C ALA A 307 9.92 -11.24 0.70
N ALA A 308 11.02 -10.76 1.29
CA ALA A 308 11.73 -9.54 0.85
C ALA A 308 12.09 -9.54 -0.63
N GLU A 309 12.61 -10.65 -1.15
CA GLU A 309 13.03 -10.75 -2.55
C GLU A 309 11.85 -10.68 -3.52
N GLU A 310 10.80 -11.46 -3.26
CA GLU A 310 9.58 -11.46 -4.09
C GLU A 310 8.87 -10.10 -4.01
N TYR A 311 8.80 -9.52 -2.80
CA TYR A 311 8.19 -8.20 -2.62
C TYR A 311 8.99 -7.09 -3.32
N SER A 312 10.32 -7.17 -3.33
CA SER A 312 11.16 -6.24 -4.10
C SER A 312 10.89 -6.34 -5.61
N GLN A 313 10.67 -7.55 -6.13
CA GLN A 313 10.30 -7.75 -7.53
C GLN A 313 8.91 -7.18 -7.84
N GLU A 314 7.94 -7.37 -6.95
CA GLU A 314 6.60 -6.78 -7.08
C GLU A 314 6.69 -5.24 -7.10
N VAL A 315 7.43 -4.65 -6.16
CA VAL A 315 7.66 -3.19 -6.08
C VAL A 315 8.26 -2.66 -7.39
N HIS A 316 9.26 -3.34 -7.93
CA HIS A 316 9.85 -2.98 -9.22
C HIS A 316 8.84 -3.08 -10.38
N GLY A 317 8.02 -4.12 -10.40
CA GLY A 317 6.95 -4.30 -11.39
C GLY A 317 5.91 -3.18 -11.34
N ILE A 318 5.49 -2.79 -10.13
CA ILE A 318 4.56 -1.66 -9.90
C ILE A 318 5.19 -0.36 -10.43
N PHE A 319 6.46 -0.09 -10.10
CA PHE A 319 7.18 1.10 -10.57
C PHE A 319 7.21 1.18 -12.10
N LYS A 320 7.55 0.07 -12.77
CA LYS A 320 7.55 -0.01 -14.22
C LYS A 320 6.16 0.25 -14.82
N THR A 321 5.12 -0.35 -14.23
CA THR A 321 3.73 -0.14 -14.67
C THR A 321 3.34 1.34 -14.57
N ILE A 322 3.68 2.00 -13.47
CA ILE A 322 3.41 3.43 -13.30
C ILE A 322 4.16 4.27 -14.32
N GLN A 323 5.43 3.98 -14.59
CA GLN A 323 6.20 4.69 -15.61
C GLN A 323 5.57 4.54 -17.01
N ASP A 324 5.05 3.37 -17.35
CA ASP A 324 4.40 3.13 -18.63
C ASP A 324 3.04 3.84 -18.73
N ILE A 325 2.36 4.02 -17.60
CA ILE A 325 1.12 4.82 -17.53
C ILE A 325 1.41 6.31 -17.67
N LEU A 326 2.52 6.82 -17.17
CA LEU A 326 2.86 8.25 -17.20
C LEU A 326 3.49 8.71 -18.51
N LYS A 327 3.85 7.81 -19.42
CA LYS A 327 4.32 8.14 -20.79
C LYS A 327 3.15 8.53 -21.69
#